data_e5c11f5226ab0fab5a8e19b4548c91b5
#
_entry.id   e5c11f5226ab0fab5a8e19b4548c91b5
#
_cell.length_a   1.000
_cell.length_b   1.000
_cell.length_c   1.000
_cell.angle_alpha   90.00
_cell.angle_beta   90.00
_cell.angle_gamma   90.00
#
_symmetry.space_group_name_H-M   'P 1'
#
loop_
_entity.id
_entity.type
_entity.pdbx_description
1 polymer ?
#
loop_
_entity_poly.entity_id
_entity_poly.type
_entity_poly.pdbx_seq_one_letter_code
_entity_poly.pdbx_strand_id
1 'polypeptide(L)'
;MKIALASDIHLEFGDLILKNEENADVLILSGDICTASQFKKKPKERNKVKSFFSRCAFQFPHVVYIMGNHEHYNFDIANTYDRLKAELADLPNIHV
;
A
#
# COMPACT_ATOMS: atom_id res chain seq x y z
N MET A 1 15.10 15.04 -8.75
CA MET A 1 14.01 14.14 -8.28
C MET A 1 14.22 13.79 -6.82
N LYS A 2 13.18 13.90 -6.03
CA LYS A 2 13.21 13.46 -4.62
C LYS A 2 12.42 12.17 -4.47
N ILE A 3 12.97 11.21 -3.74
CA ILE A 3 12.36 9.91 -3.50
C ILE A 3 12.17 9.72 -2.00
N ALA A 4 10.95 9.41 -1.58
CA ALA A 4 10.65 9.03 -0.21
C ALA A 4 10.56 7.51 -0.13
N LEU A 5 10.99 6.94 0.99
CA LEU A 5 10.99 5.50 1.21
C LEU A 5 10.33 5.15 2.53
N ALA A 6 9.44 4.18 2.50
CA ALA A 6 8.80 3.64 3.69
C ALA A 6 8.65 2.13 3.58
N SER A 7 8.75 1.42 4.70
CA SER A 7 8.59 -0.02 4.73
C SER A 7 8.12 -0.45 6.13
N ASP A 8 7.68 -1.69 6.23
CA ASP A 8 7.31 -2.32 7.51
C ASP A 8 6.24 -1.54 8.29
N ILE A 9 5.26 -0.98 7.56
CA ILE A 9 4.20 -0.17 8.18
C ILE A 9 3.19 -1.06 8.91
N HIS A 10 2.93 -2.27 8.39
CA HIS A 10 2.07 -3.27 9.02
C HIS A 10 0.67 -2.74 9.37
N LEU A 11 -0.09 -2.36 8.35
CA LEU A 11 -1.44 -1.81 8.52
C LEU A 11 -2.41 -2.76 9.21
N GLU A 12 -2.08 -4.06 9.28
CA GLU A 12 -2.88 -5.03 10.02
C GLU A 12 -2.86 -4.75 11.53
N PHE A 13 -1.85 -4.05 12.03
CA PHE A 13 -1.73 -3.73 13.47
C PHE A 13 -2.12 -2.30 13.81
N GLY A 14 -2.33 -1.44 12.81
CA GLY A 14 -2.70 -0.05 13.08
C GLY A 14 -2.85 0.74 11.79
N ASP A 15 -2.99 2.05 11.93
CA ASP A 15 -3.09 2.96 10.80
C ASP A 15 -1.97 3.99 10.87
N LEU A 16 -1.61 4.52 9.71
CA LEU A 16 -0.54 5.52 9.59
C LEU A 16 -0.88 6.51 8.49
N ILE A 17 -0.58 7.78 8.71
CA ILE A 17 -0.73 8.81 7.68
C ILE A 17 0.67 9.29 7.30
N LEU A 18 1.02 9.09 6.02
CA LEU A 18 2.26 9.60 5.46
C LEU A 18 1.99 10.93 4.78
N LYS A 19 2.79 11.94 5.14
CA LYS A 19 2.69 13.26 4.53
C LYS A 19 3.92 13.53 3.67
N ASN A 20 3.71 14.20 2.53
CA ASN A 20 4.79 14.56 1.62
C ASN A 20 5.33 15.95 1.97
N GLU A 21 6.01 16.06 3.11
CA GLU A 21 6.52 17.35 3.62
C GLU A 21 7.74 17.83 2.82
N GLU A 22 8.46 16.92 2.18
CA GLU A 22 9.67 17.21 1.41
C GLU A 22 9.41 17.43 -0.07
N ASN A 23 8.16 17.41 -0.51
CA ASN A 23 7.78 17.50 -1.92
C ASN A 23 8.46 16.42 -2.77
N ALA A 24 8.48 15.19 -2.28
CA ALA A 24 9.03 14.06 -3.03
C ALA A 24 8.18 13.77 -4.27
N ASP A 25 8.84 13.38 -5.34
CA ASP A 25 8.16 13.03 -6.61
C ASP A 25 7.65 11.60 -6.59
N VAL A 26 8.34 10.71 -5.88
CA VAL A 26 8.04 9.28 -5.83
C VAL A 26 8.09 8.80 -4.40
N LEU A 27 7.07 8.05 -3.98
CA LEU A 27 7.10 7.29 -2.74
C LEU A 27 7.33 5.82 -3.08
N ILE A 28 8.32 5.21 -2.48
CA ILE A 28 8.56 3.77 -2.60
C ILE A 28 8.09 3.10 -1.30
N LEU A 29 7.09 2.25 -1.42
CA LEU A 29 6.61 1.41 -0.32
C LEU A 29 7.29 0.05 -0.47
N SER A 30 8.28 -0.20 0.35
CA SER A 30 9.22 -1.30 0.17
C SER A 30 8.91 -2.50 1.06
N GLY A 31 7.70 -3.04 0.91
CA GLY A 31 7.31 -4.28 1.56
C GLY A 31 6.72 -4.15 2.96
N ASP A 32 5.96 -5.16 3.35
CA ASP A 32 5.35 -5.30 4.68
C ASP A 32 4.48 -4.09 5.07
N ILE A 33 3.72 -3.59 4.09
CA ILE A 33 2.80 -2.46 4.29
C ILE A 33 1.47 -2.97 4.84
N CYS A 34 0.94 -4.02 4.24
CA CYS A 34 -0.33 -4.61 4.62
C CYS A 34 -0.33 -6.09 4.27
N THR A 35 -1.42 -6.79 4.56
CA THR A 35 -1.61 -8.15 4.05
C THR A 35 -2.72 -8.13 2.99
N ALA A 36 -2.57 -8.96 1.94
CA ALA A 36 -3.60 -9.08 0.93
C ALA A 36 -4.93 -9.58 1.53
N SER A 37 -4.85 -10.38 2.59
CA SER A 37 -6.04 -10.89 3.26
C SER A 37 -6.90 -9.79 3.90
N GLN A 38 -6.33 -8.61 4.19
CA GLN A 38 -7.10 -7.49 4.74
C GLN A 38 -8.19 -7.03 3.79
N PHE A 39 -8.00 -7.18 2.49
CA PHE A 39 -9.03 -6.84 1.49
C PHE A 39 -10.21 -7.80 1.49
N LYS A 40 -10.02 -9.01 2.02
CA LYS A 40 -11.08 -10.02 2.13
C LYS A 40 -11.82 -9.96 3.45
N LYS A 41 -11.27 -9.27 4.45
CA LYS A 41 -11.84 -9.17 5.78
C LYS A 41 -13.02 -8.21 5.80
N LYS A 42 -13.48 -7.88 7.00
CA LYS A 42 -14.59 -6.96 7.21
C LYS A 42 -14.36 -5.63 6.47
N PRO A 43 -15.42 -4.95 6.02
CA PRO A 43 -15.28 -3.66 5.32
C PRO A 43 -14.39 -2.65 6.03
N LYS A 44 -14.37 -2.65 7.36
CA LYS A 44 -13.55 -1.75 8.16
C LYS A 44 -12.05 -1.93 7.87
N GLU A 45 -11.57 -3.19 7.81
CA GLU A 45 -10.16 -3.47 7.52
C GLU A 45 -9.80 -3.09 6.08
N ARG A 46 -10.66 -3.45 5.14
CA ARG A 46 -10.48 -3.09 3.73
C ARG A 46 -10.42 -1.57 3.56
N ASN A 47 -11.33 -0.85 4.18
CA ASN A 47 -11.39 0.60 4.09
C ASN A 47 -10.17 1.26 4.70
N LYS A 48 -9.65 0.73 5.79
CA LYS A 48 -8.42 1.24 6.42
C LYS A 48 -7.24 1.18 5.45
N VAL A 49 -7.05 0.04 4.80
CA VAL A 49 -5.95 -0.15 3.85
C VAL A 49 -6.15 0.72 2.61
N LYS A 50 -7.34 0.74 2.05
CA LYS A 50 -7.66 1.57 0.88
C LYS A 50 -7.46 3.05 1.19
N SER A 51 -7.85 3.50 2.38
CA SER A 51 -7.66 4.89 2.79
C SER A 51 -6.19 5.26 2.87
N PHE A 52 -5.34 4.36 3.39
CA PHE A 52 -3.90 4.59 3.42
C PHE A 52 -3.34 4.81 2.02
N PHE A 53 -3.66 3.90 1.08
CA PHE A 53 -3.17 4.01 -0.28
C PHE A 53 -3.73 5.23 -1.01
N SER A 54 -5.00 5.57 -0.78
CA SER A 54 -5.60 6.78 -1.36
C SER A 54 -4.89 8.04 -0.89
N ARG A 55 -4.56 8.12 0.40
CA ARG A 55 -3.82 9.25 0.94
C ARG A 55 -2.42 9.36 0.34
N CYS A 56 -1.74 8.21 0.17
CA CYS A 56 -0.44 8.19 -0.48
C CYS A 56 -0.54 8.67 -1.93
N ALA A 57 -1.53 8.18 -2.66
CA ALA A 57 -1.75 8.57 -4.05
C ALA A 57 -2.04 10.07 -4.20
N PHE A 58 -2.71 10.65 -3.22
CA PHE A 58 -2.99 12.09 -3.21
C PHE A 58 -1.75 12.91 -2.89
N GLN A 59 -0.93 12.45 -1.96
CA GLN A 59 0.24 13.18 -1.46
C GLN A 59 1.45 13.12 -2.42
N PHE A 60 1.61 12.02 -3.16
CA PHE A 60 2.77 11.81 -4.00
C PHE A 60 2.36 11.66 -5.45
N PRO A 61 3.08 12.32 -6.40
CA PRO A 61 2.78 12.17 -7.83
C PRO A 61 2.84 10.72 -8.31
N HIS A 62 3.78 9.94 -7.78
CA HIS A 62 3.93 8.52 -8.12
C HIS A 62 4.21 7.72 -6.86
N VAL A 63 3.59 6.54 -6.77
CA VAL A 63 3.83 5.60 -5.68
C VAL A 63 4.22 4.26 -6.28
N VAL A 64 5.38 3.74 -5.88
CA VAL A 64 5.84 2.40 -6.27
C VAL A 64 5.67 1.49 -5.05
N TYR A 65 4.91 0.42 -5.23
CA TYR A 65 4.63 -0.51 -4.14
C TYR A 65 5.27 -1.86 -4.44
N ILE A 66 6.23 -2.23 -3.61
CA ILE A 66 6.92 -3.53 -3.70
C ILE A 66 6.41 -4.39 -2.55
N MET A 67 5.92 -5.59 -2.87
CA MET A 67 5.39 -6.49 -1.87
C MET A 67 6.51 -7.17 -1.09
N GLY A 68 6.32 -7.28 0.24
CA GLY A 68 7.20 -8.05 1.10
C GLY A 68 6.53 -9.35 1.53
N ASN A 69 7.11 -10.01 2.53
CA ASN A 69 6.56 -11.28 3.02
C ASN A 69 5.18 -11.14 3.65
N HIS A 70 4.92 -10.05 4.37
CA HIS A 70 3.65 -9.84 5.07
C HIS A 70 2.47 -9.71 4.12
N GLU A 71 2.66 -9.21 2.90
CA GLU A 71 1.59 -9.11 1.92
C GLU A 71 0.98 -10.47 1.61
N HIS A 72 1.80 -11.52 1.68
CA HIS A 72 1.35 -12.89 1.42
C HIS A 72 0.75 -13.60 2.65
N TYR A 73 0.81 -12.97 3.81
CA TYR A 73 0.41 -13.59 5.06
C TYR A 73 -1.08 -13.95 5.02
N ASN A 74 -1.41 -15.22 5.35
CA ASN A 74 -2.76 -15.76 5.27
C ASN A 74 -3.39 -15.65 3.88
N PHE A 75 -2.58 -15.61 2.84
CA PHE A 75 -3.04 -15.52 1.46
C PHE A 75 -2.16 -16.40 0.57
N ASP A 76 -2.70 -16.79 -0.58
CA ASP A 76 -1.98 -17.58 -1.58
C ASP A 76 -0.95 -16.68 -2.29
N ILE A 77 0.33 -17.05 -2.20
CA ILE A 77 1.43 -16.30 -2.83
C ILE A 77 1.17 -16.06 -4.32
N ALA A 78 0.65 -17.08 -5.03
CA ALA A 78 0.39 -16.97 -6.46
C ALA A 78 -0.63 -15.88 -6.81
N ASN A 79 -1.53 -15.54 -5.88
CA ASN A 79 -2.64 -14.61 -6.13
C ASN A 79 -2.45 -13.25 -5.47
N THR A 80 -1.45 -13.07 -4.61
CA THR A 80 -1.26 -11.84 -3.84
C THR A 80 -1.08 -10.63 -4.76
N TYR A 81 -0.20 -10.73 -5.74
CA TYR A 81 0.08 -9.64 -6.67
C TYR A 81 -1.18 -9.21 -7.43
N ASP A 82 -1.89 -10.18 -7.99
CA ASP A 82 -3.11 -9.90 -8.75
C ASP A 82 -4.19 -9.27 -7.87
N ARG A 83 -4.32 -9.74 -6.64
CA ARG A 83 -5.29 -9.20 -5.69
C ARG A 83 -4.99 -7.75 -5.34
N LEU A 84 -3.73 -7.44 -4.99
CA LEU A 84 -3.34 -6.08 -4.65
C LEU A 84 -3.47 -5.15 -5.84
N LYS A 85 -3.06 -5.60 -7.03
CA LYS A 85 -3.18 -4.82 -8.25
C LYS A 85 -4.64 -4.50 -8.57
N ALA A 86 -5.53 -5.47 -8.42
CA ALA A 86 -6.95 -5.27 -8.66
C ALA A 86 -7.58 -4.29 -7.65
N GLU A 87 -7.21 -4.42 -6.37
CA GLU A 87 -7.75 -3.55 -5.32
C GLU A 87 -7.28 -2.10 -5.45
N LEU A 88 -6.11 -1.87 -6.05
CA LEU A 88 -5.52 -0.54 -6.22
C LEU A 88 -5.70 0.00 -7.64
N ALA A 89 -6.48 -0.67 -8.47
CA ALA A 89 -6.65 -0.30 -9.89
C ALA A 89 -7.30 1.09 -10.07
N ASP A 90 -8.06 1.56 -9.08
CA ASP A 90 -8.69 2.88 -9.10
C ASP A 90 -7.72 4.01 -8.70
N LEU A 91 -6.48 3.69 -8.38
CA LEU A 91 -5.44 4.65 -8.03
C LEU A 91 -4.31 4.56 -9.07
N PRO A 92 -4.45 5.24 -10.23
CA PRO A 92 -3.56 5.01 -11.37
C PRO A 92 -2.11 5.41 -11.17
N ASN A 93 -1.82 6.26 -10.20
CA ASN A 93 -0.43 6.65 -9.89
C ASN A 93 0.25 5.71 -8.89
N ILE A 94 -0.43 4.66 -8.44
CA ILE A 94 0.19 3.60 -7.65
C ILE A 94 0.58 2.46 -8.60
N HIS A 95 1.86 2.13 -8.60
CA HIS A 95 2.45 1.09 -9.44
C HIS A 95 2.86 -0.09 -8.55
N VAL A 96 2.16 -1.18 -8.72
CA VAL A 96 2.43 -2.40 -7.96
C VAL A 96 3.47 -3.26 -8.68
#